data_06d700356aa3501f1482b0b9947355e8
#
_entry.id   06d700356aa3501f1482b0b9947355e8
#
_cell.length_a   1.000
_cell.length_b   1.000
_cell.length_c   1.000
_cell.angle_alpha   90.00
_cell.angle_beta   90.00
_cell.angle_gamma   90.00
#
_symmetry.space_group_name_H-M   'P 1'
#
loop_
_entity.id
_entity.type
_entity.pdbx_description
1 polymer ?
#
loop_
_entity_poly.entity_id
_entity_poly.type
_entity_poly.pdbx_seq_one_letter_code
_entity_poly.pdbx_strand_id
1 'polypeptide(L)'
;MTKTAAVIRGDGVGPELVDAMLKVLKASGTQVTFKMCDAGEGWWKANGGDSLIPPETWEIMKNSDACFKGPTTTPGGIGSPRSVAVSIRKAFDLYANVRPIKTIEGAVGPLGAVEHVCVREGTEGLYIGEEVQLTDDVVIAIRKITKTASHKIAKYAFEEAKRRGYKAVVPIHKSNILKKTCGTFLNVVEEVAKDYPDIEVWEYHIDNIAMQLIKNPQMFDQTILLSTNLFMDVISEECSALVGSIGMIYSANIGDNYAMFEPAHGSAPKYTGMDKVNPYATILAGAWMLDYLGEKEQSQKIFKAAEQAIAEGFVTYDMGGDKKLSEVADKMVEIMTK
;
A
#
# COMPACT_ATOMS: atom_id res chain seq x y z
N MET A 1 -21.06 -18.10 -4.35
CA MET A 1 -19.86 -18.71 -4.99
C MET A 1 -18.66 -18.44 -4.11
N THR A 2 -17.76 -19.40 -3.95
CA THR A 2 -16.53 -19.21 -3.19
C THR A 2 -15.64 -18.19 -3.92
N LYS A 3 -15.17 -17.18 -3.18
CA LYS A 3 -14.27 -16.16 -3.73
C LYS A 3 -12.87 -16.71 -3.95
N THR A 4 -12.16 -16.14 -4.93
CA THR A 4 -10.82 -16.58 -5.32
C THR A 4 -9.86 -15.39 -5.28
N ALA A 5 -8.67 -15.57 -4.70
CA ALA A 5 -7.60 -14.60 -4.71
C ALA A 5 -6.35 -15.17 -5.41
N ALA A 6 -5.79 -14.43 -6.36
CA ALA A 6 -4.44 -14.67 -6.87
C ALA A 6 -3.42 -14.29 -5.81
N VAL A 7 -2.38 -15.10 -5.59
CA VAL A 7 -1.35 -14.82 -4.57
C VAL A 7 0.04 -14.92 -5.20
N ILE A 8 0.69 -13.79 -5.33
CA ILE A 8 2.09 -13.66 -5.78
C ILE A 8 3.00 -13.70 -4.56
N ARG A 9 3.90 -14.67 -4.47
CA ARG A 9 4.84 -14.78 -3.33
C ARG A 9 5.91 -13.71 -3.35
N GLY A 10 6.33 -13.26 -4.54
CA GLY A 10 7.35 -12.24 -4.72
C GLY A 10 8.78 -12.73 -4.51
N ASP A 11 9.68 -11.78 -4.23
CA ASP A 11 11.12 -11.96 -4.11
C ASP A 11 11.62 -11.78 -2.67
N GLY A 12 12.86 -12.18 -2.41
CA GLY A 12 13.54 -11.94 -1.15
C GLY A 12 12.79 -12.52 0.04
N VAL A 13 12.33 -11.67 0.96
CA VAL A 13 11.54 -12.08 2.15
C VAL A 13 10.08 -12.39 1.82
N GLY A 14 9.64 -12.15 0.58
CA GLY A 14 8.26 -12.35 0.14
C GLY A 14 7.72 -13.75 0.44
N PRO A 15 8.41 -14.84 0.04
CA PRO A 15 7.94 -16.21 0.28
C PRO A 15 7.64 -16.51 1.74
N GLU A 16 8.52 -16.18 2.68
CA GLU A 16 8.33 -16.44 4.11
C GLU A 16 7.18 -15.59 4.71
N LEU A 17 7.05 -14.32 4.28
CA LEU A 17 5.99 -13.44 4.69
C LEU A 17 4.62 -13.91 4.18
N VAL A 18 4.53 -14.32 2.92
CA VAL A 18 3.27 -14.81 2.32
C VAL A 18 2.85 -16.14 2.94
N ASP A 19 3.79 -17.03 3.24
CA ASP A 19 3.48 -18.30 3.92
C ASP A 19 2.94 -18.05 5.34
N ALA A 20 3.52 -17.11 6.08
CA ALA A 20 3.03 -16.70 7.41
C ALA A 20 1.62 -16.07 7.30
N MET A 21 1.41 -15.18 6.34
CA MET A 21 0.07 -14.61 6.07
C MET A 21 -0.95 -15.71 5.78
N LEU A 22 -0.68 -16.60 4.83
CA LEU A 22 -1.61 -17.68 4.46
C LEU A 22 -1.93 -18.61 5.64
N LYS A 23 -0.95 -18.86 6.53
CA LYS A 23 -1.16 -19.62 7.77
C LYS A 23 -2.18 -18.92 8.67
N VAL A 24 -2.05 -17.62 8.89
CA VAL A 24 -2.96 -16.82 9.72
C VAL A 24 -4.34 -16.72 9.07
N LEU A 25 -4.42 -16.43 7.75
CA LEU A 25 -5.70 -16.36 7.03
C LEU A 25 -6.47 -17.68 7.12
N LYS A 26 -5.81 -18.82 6.92
CA LYS A 26 -6.44 -20.14 7.05
C LYS A 26 -6.95 -20.40 8.46
N ALA A 27 -6.21 -20.01 9.49
CA ALA A 27 -6.62 -20.16 10.88
C ALA A 27 -7.83 -19.29 11.27
N SER A 28 -8.12 -18.23 10.53
CA SER A 28 -9.35 -17.43 10.73
C SER A 28 -10.64 -18.15 10.32
N GLY A 29 -10.52 -19.24 9.53
CA GLY A 29 -11.66 -19.99 9.01
C GLY A 29 -12.17 -19.47 7.65
N THR A 30 -11.34 -18.72 6.91
CA THR A 30 -11.71 -18.19 5.57
C THR A 30 -12.09 -19.29 4.58
N GLN A 31 -13.06 -19.00 3.73
CA GLN A 31 -13.49 -19.87 2.62
C GLN A 31 -12.89 -19.42 1.28
N VAL A 32 -12.07 -18.37 1.25
CA VAL A 32 -11.41 -17.88 0.02
C VAL A 32 -10.45 -18.94 -0.51
N THR A 33 -10.51 -19.20 -1.80
CA THR A 33 -9.53 -20.06 -2.51
C THR A 33 -8.33 -19.23 -2.95
N PHE A 34 -7.14 -19.61 -2.49
CA PHE A 34 -5.89 -18.93 -2.85
C PHE A 34 -5.21 -19.66 -4.01
N LYS A 35 -5.02 -18.97 -5.13
CA LYS A 35 -4.30 -19.46 -6.31
C LYS A 35 -2.89 -18.88 -6.35
N MET A 36 -1.91 -19.73 -6.04
CA MET A 36 -0.50 -19.32 -6.05
C MET A 36 -0.04 -19.04 -7.48
N CYS A 37 0.73 -17.96 -7.66
CA CYS A 37 1.33 -17.59 -8.94
C CYS A 37 2.66 -16.85 -8.73
N ASP A 38 3.50 -16.81 -9.78
CA ASP A 38 4.84 -16.25 -9.74
C ASP A 38 4.88 -14.86 -10.37
N ALA A 39 5.75 -14.00 -9.83
CA ALA A 39 6.19 -12.75 -10.45
C ALA A 39 7.40 -12.20 -9.69
N GLY A 40 8.18 -11.39 -10.36
CA GLY A 40 9.31 -10.69 -9.78
C GLY A 40 10.64 -10.98 -10.46
N GLU A 41 11.72 -10.46 -9.87
CA GLU A 41 13.06 -10.57 -10.41
C GLU A 41 13.55 -12.01 -10.45
N GLY A 42 13.21 -12.84 -9.45
CA GLY A 42 13.61 -14.25 -9.37
C GLY A 42 13.07 -15.05 -10.55
N TRP A 43 11.77 -14.89 -10.88
CA TRP A 43 11.19 -15.53 -12.06
C TRP A 43 11.84 -15.02 -13.35
N TRP A 44 12.01 -13.72 -13.49
CA TRP A 44 12.60 -13.09 -14.68
C TRP A 44 14.04 -13.52 -14.93
N LYS A 45 14.87 -13.61 -13.89
CA LYS A 45 16.26 -14.12 -14.02
C LYS A 45 16.33 -15.56 -14.53
N ALA A 46 15.35 -16.38 -14.16
CA ALA A 46 15.29 -17.78 -14.58
C ALA A 46 14.75 -17.97 -16.01
N ASN A 47 13.85 -17.07 -16.47
CA ASN A 47 13.10 -17.26 -17.72
C ASN A 47 13.42 -16.20 -18.81
N GLY A 48 13.97 -15.02 -18.43
CA GLY A 48 14.22 -13.91 -19.33
C GLY A 48 12.96 -13.19 -19.79
N GLY A 49 13.06 -12.39 -20.87
CA GLY A 49 11.96 -11.66 -21.48
C GLY A 49 11.81 -10.22 -20.98
N ASP A 50 10.74 -9.55 -21.42
CA ASP A 50 10.49 -8.12 -21.18
C ASP A 50 9.52 -7.85 -20.05
N SER A 51 9.10 -8.87 -19.30
CA SER A 51 8.13 -8.79 -18.22
C SER A 51 8.62 -9.50 -16.95
N LEU A 52 8.30 -8.92 -15.79
CA LEU A 52 8.47 -9.57 -14.49
C LEU A 52 7.28 -10.48 -14.12
N ILE A 53 6.23 -10.52 -14.96
CA ILE A 53 4.99 -11.26 -14.70
C ILE A 53 4.78 -12.28 -15.83
N PRO A 54 4.74 -13.58 -15.50
CA PRO A 54 4.45 -14.64 -16.47
C PRO A 54 3.06 -14.49 -17.09
N PRO A 55 2.83 -14.97 -18.35
CA PRO A 55 1.50 -15.00 -18.95
C PRO A 55 0.47 -15.75 -18.10
N GLU A 56 0.85 -16.85 -17.47
CA GLU A 56 -0.03 -17.67 -16.62
C GLU A 56 -0.51 -16.87 -15.39
N THR A 57 0.34 -16.02 -14.81
CA THR A 57 -0.02 -15.18 -13.69
C THR A 57 -1.08 -14.14 -14.08
N TRP A 58 -0.98 -13.57 -15.28
CA TRP A 58 -2.02 -12.69 -15.81
C TRP A 58 -3.37 -13.39 -15.93
N GLU A 59 -3.40 -14.63 -16.42
CA GLU A 59 -4.64 -15.41 -16.54
C GLU A 59 -5.21 -15.78 -15.17
N ILE A 60 -4.36 -16.12 -14.19
CA ILE A 60 -4.81 -16.38 -12.81
C ILE A 60 -5.43 -15.12 -12.20
N MET A 61 -4.79 -13.95 -12.35
CA MET A 61 -5.30 -12.68 -11.83
C MET A 61 -6.64 -12.29 -12.47
N LYS A 62 -6.77 -12.37 -13.79
CA LYS A 62 -8.02 -12.06 -14.51
C LYS A 62 -9.20 -12.95 -14.09
N ASN A 63 -8.91 -14.19 -13.69
CA ASN A 63 -9.89 -15.17 -13.24
C ASN A 63 -10.00 -15.26 -11.70
N SER A 64 -9.57 -14.21 -11.00
CA SER A 64 -9.66 -14.09 -9.55
C SER A 64 -10.41 -12.81 -9.16
N ASP A 65 -11.04 -12.80 -7.98
CA ASP A 65 -11.80 -11.65 -7.48
C ASP A 65 -10.89 -10.55 -6.92
N ALA A 66 -9.67 -10.91 -6.51
CA ALA A 66 -8.64 -9.99 -6.01
C ALA A 66 -7.24 -10.59 -6.17
N CYS A 67 -6.21 -9.77 -5.94
CA CYS A 67 -4.82 -10.22 -5.91
C CYS A 67 -4.17 -9.83 -4.58
N PHE A 68 -3.40 -10.74 -4.01
CA PHE A 68 -2.39 -10.44 -3.01
C PHE A 68 -1.00 -10.49 -3.65
N LYS A 69 -0.19 -9.45 -3.41
CA LYS A 69 1.18 -9.39 -3.92
C LYS A 69 2.18 -9.27 -2.78
N GLY A 70 2.99 -10.29 -2.55
CA GLY A 70 4.18 -10.21 -1.71
C GLY A 70 5.20 -9.20 -2.27
N PRO A 71 6.19 -8.79 -1.47
CA PRO A 71 7.23 -7.88 -1.93
C PRO A 71 7.97 -8.40 -3.18
N THR A 72 8.22 -7.53 -4.14
CA THR A 72 8.95 -7.86 -5.37
C THR A 72 10.14 -6.94 -5.56
N THR A 73 11.20 -7.45 -6.17
CA THR A 73 12.36 -6.66 -6.61
C THR A 73 12.13 -6.19 -8.04
N THR A 74 12.45 -4.93 -8.31
CA THR A 74 12.49 -4.39 -9.67
C THR A 74 13.95 -4.19 -10.05
N PRO A 75 14.45 -4.86 -11.11
CA PRO A 75 15.81 -4.66 -11.56
C PRO A 75 16.02 -3.21 -12.02
N GLY A 76 17.18 -2.64 -11.72
CA GLY A 76 17.57 -1.31 -12.16
C GLY A 76 18.27 -1.33 -13.52
N GLY A 77 18.40 -0.14 -14.13
CA GLY A 77 19.13 0.09 -15.38
C GLY A 77 18.23 0.30 -16.59
N ILE A 78 18.81 0.92 -17.62
CA ILE A 78 18.12 1.20 -18.90
C ILE A 78 17.74 -0.12 -19.56
N GLY A 79 16.46 -0.25 -19.98
CA GLY A 79 15.93 -1.46 -20.61
C GLY A 79 15.45 -2.54 -19.65
N SER A 80 15.50 -2.33 -18.34
CA SER A 80 14.94 -3.26 -17.37
C SER A 80 13.41 -3.32 -17.46
N PRO A 81 12.80 -4.49 -17.16
CA PRO A 81 11.36 -4.63 -17.15
C PRO A 81 10.69 -3.72 -16.12
N ARG A 82 9.46 -3.30 -16.42
CA ARG A 82 8.64 -2.49 -15.51
C ARG A 82 8.30 -3.26 -14.23
N SER A 83 8.24 -2.54 -13.10
CA SER A 83 7.83 -3.08 -11.80
C SER A 83 6.52 -3.88 -11.87
N VAL A 84 6.46 -4.99 -11.14
CA VAL A 84 5.25 -5.84 -11.00
C VAL A 84 4.05 -5.00 -10.54
N ALA A 85 4.21 -4.21 -9.47
CA ALA A 85 3.12 -3.39 -8.94
C ALA A 85 2.60 -2.37 -9.98
N VAL A 86 3.49 -1.65 -10.67
CA VAL A 86 3.12 -0.67 -11.70
C VAL A 86 2.40 -1.35 -12.87
N SER A 87 2.86 -2.54 -13.28
CA SER A 87 2.24 -3.30 -14.36
C SER A 87 0.82 -3.74 -14.02
N ILE A 88 0.59 -4.25 -12.80
CA ILE A 88 -0.73 -4.67 -12.32
C ILE A 88 -1.67 -3.46 -12.16
N ARG A 89 -1.20 -2.36 -11.54
CA ARG A 89 -1.98 -1.11 -11.40
C ARG A 89 -2.49 -0.62 -12.75
N LYS A 90 -1.62 -0.62 -13.76
CA LYS A 90 -1.99 -0.19 -15.11
C LYS A 90 -2.96 -1.15 -15.79
N ALA A 91 -2.77 -2.47 -15.67
CA ALA A 91 -3.59 -3.47 -16.33
C ALA A 91 -5.02 -3.55 -15.80
N PHE A 92 -5.21 -3.32 -14.49
CA PHE A 92 -6.51 -3.39 -13.82
C PHE A 92 -7.08 -2.03 -13.42
N ASP A 93 -6.49 -0.91 -13.90
CA ASP A 93 -6.88 0.48 -13.56
C ASP A 93 -7.00 0.69 -12.04
N LEU A 94 -6.00 0.23 -11.27
CA LEU A 94 -5.94 0.39 -9.82
C LEU A 94 -5.43 1.79 -9.47
N TYR A 95 -6.31 2.76 -9.54
CA TYR A 95 -5.97 4.18 -9.47
C TYR A 95 -5.71 4.68 -8.04
N ALA A 96 -6.28 4.02 -7.01
CA ALA A 96 -6.12 4.44 -5.62
C ALA A 96 -5.20 3.48 -4.85
N ASN A 97 -3.96 3.89 -4.56
CA ASN A 97 -3.12 3.20 -3.58
C ASN A 97 -3.39 3.79 -2.20
N VAL A 98 -3.92 2.96 -1.30
CA VAL A 98 -4.44 3.37 0.01
C VAL A 98 -3.59 2.74 1.09
N ARG A 99 -3.07 3.55 2.01
CA ARG A 99 -2.21 3.15 3.12
C ARG A 99 -2.77 3.70 4.44
N PRO A 100 -3.50 2.91 5.23
CA PRO A 100 -3.88 3.30 6.58
C PRO A 100 -2.63 3.43 7.47
N ILE A 101 -2.53 4.58 8.13
CA ILE A 101 -1.47 4.91 9.09
C ILE A 101 -2.15 5.00 10.45
N LYS A 102 -2.02 3.94 11.23
CA LYS A 102 -2.66 3.85 12.55
C LYS A 102 -1.71 3.23 13.55
N THR A 103 -1.46 3.93 14.63
CA THR A 103 -0.74 3.40 15.77
C THR A 103 -1.56 2.30 16.45
N ILE A 104 -0.97 1.15 16.62
CA ILE A 104 -1.52 0.05 17.41
C ILE A 104 -0.95 0.15 18.83
N GLU A 105 -1.78 -0.05 19.85
CA GLU A 105 -1.34 -0.04 21.24
C GLU A 105 -0.22 -1.07 21.47
N GLY A 106 0.89 -0.64 22.06
CA GLY A 106 2.11 -1.44 22.19
C GLY A 106 3.14 -1.26 21.07
N ALA A 107 2.75 -0.61 19.95
CA ALA A 107 3.62 -0.31 18.81
C ALA A 107 3.65 1.20 18.51
N VAL A 108 3.91 2.02 19.54
CA VAL A 108 3.85 3.48 19.41
C VAL A 108 5.11 4.01 18.72
N GLY A 109 4.92 4.84 17.71
CA GLY A 109 6.01 5.56 17.05
C GLY A 109 6.62 6.67 17.91
N PRO A 110 7.73 7.26 17.45
CA PRO A 110 8.53 8.21 18.25
C PRO A 110 7.80 9.52 18.59
N LEU A 111 6.72 9.86 17.90
CA LEU A 111 6.01 11.13 18.05
C LEU A 111 4.59 10.97 18.63
N GLY A 112 4.30 9.83 19.25
CA GLY A 112 2.99 9.52 19.83
C GLY A 112 2.05 8.79 18.87
N ALA A 113 0.81 8.58 19.33
CA ALA A 113 -0.20 7.89 18.53
C ALA A 113 -0.72 8.78 17.39
N VAL A 114 -0.97 8.17 16.24
CA VAL A 114 -1.54 8.83 15.06
C VAL A 114 -2.57 7.93 14.38
N GLU A 115 -3.56 8.53 13.70
CA GLU A 115 -4.53 7.82 12.88
C GLU A 115 -4.97 8.66 11.67
N HIS A 116 -4.45 8.38 10.50
CA HIS A 116 -4.87 8.98 9.23
C HIS A 116 -4.72 7.98 8.07
N VAL A 117 -5.14 8.35 6.88
CA VAL A 117 -4.98 7.49 5.70
C VAL A 117 -4.30 8.26 4.59
N CYS A 118 -3.26 7.67 4.02
CA CYS A 118 -2.64 8.16 2.80
C CYS A 118 -3.35 7.57 1.58
N VAL A 119 -3.83 8.42 0.68
CA VAL A 119 -4.45 8.07 -0.61
C VAL A 119 -3.57 8.62 -1.72
N ARG A 120 -2.96 7.71 -2.48
CA ARG A 120 -2.00 7.97 -3.55
C ARG A 120 -2.63 7.67 -4.90
N GLU A 121 -2.58 8.61 -5.83
CA GLU A 121 -2.89 8.32 -7.22
C GLU A 121 -1.87 7.31 -7.78
N GLY A 122 -2.33 6.21 -8.37
CA GLY A 122 -1.51 5.03 -8.70
C GLY A 122 -1.15 4.86 -10.18
N THR A 123 -1.73 5.63 -11.12
CA THR A 123 -1.71 5.33 -12.56
C THR A 123 -0.93 6.31 -13.44
N GLU A 124 -0.67 7.51 -12.95
CA GLU A 124 0.00 8.57 -13.73
C GLU A 124 1.13 9.27 -12.94
N GLY A 125 1.41 10.53 -13.21
CA GLY A 125 2.51 11.27 -12.61
C GLY A 125 3.84 11.01 -13.31
N LEU A 126 4.93 11.01 -12.56
CA LEU A 126 6.27 10.61 -13.04
C LEU A 126 6.41 9.08 -13.19
N TYR A 127 5.52 8.30 -12.57
CA TYR A 127 5.50 6.84 -12.66
C TYR A 127 5.03 6.29 -14.01
N ILE A 128 4.63 7.16 -14.95
CA ILE A 128 4.49 6.74 -16.36
C ILE A 128 5.83 6.27 -16.95
N GLY A 129 6.95 6.76 -16.38
CA GLY A 129 8.31 6.36 -16.75
C GLY A 129 8.74 6.87 -18.12
N GLU A 130 8.17 7.98 -18.59
CA GLU A 130 8.53 8.60 -19.87
C GLU A 130 9.62 9.63 -19.65
N GLU A 131 10.80 9.34 -20.18
CA GLU A 131 11.97 10.21 -20.15
C GLU A 131 12.49 10.43 -21.58
N VAL A 132 13.02 11.62 -21.85
CA VAL A 132 13.53 11.99 -23.17
C VAL A 132 14.93 12.58 -23.03
N GLN A 133 15.88 11.96 -23.71
CA GLN A 133 17.23 12.54 -23.90
C GLN A 133 17.12 13.62 -24.99
N LEU A 134 17.24 14.89 -24.60
CA LEU A 134 17.18 16.01 -25.55
C LEU A 134 18.53 16.28 -26.21
N THR A 135 19.61 16.18 -25.42
CA THR A 135 21.01 16.30 -25.86
C THR A 135 21.85 15.36 -25.01
N ASP A 136 23.16 15.24 -25.30
CA ASP A 136 24.08 14.42 -24.50
C ASP A 136 24.14 14.86 -23.02
N ASP A 137 23.78 16.12 -22.73
CA ASP A 137 23.83 16.74 -21.40
C ASP A 137 22.45 16.95 -20.74
N VAL A 138 21.35 16.83 -21.50
CA VAL A 138 20.00 17.19 -21.02
C VAL A 138 19.02 16.04 -21.15
N VAL A 139 18.51 15.59 -20.01
CA VAL A 139 17.41 14.62 -19.92
C VAL A 139 16.20 15.29 -19.28
N ILE A 140 15.01 15.03 -19.80
CA ILE A 140 13.74 15.47 -19.20
C ILE A 140 12.87 14.28 -18.82
N ALA A 141 12.14 14.39 -17.71
CA ALA A 141 11.11 13.45 -17.33
C ALA A 141 9.71 14.08 -17.52
N ILE A 142 8.77 13.31 -18.07
CA ILE A 142 7.41 13.77 -18.33
C ILE A 142 6.53 13.43 -17.12
N ARG A 143 5.97 14.48 -16.49
CA ARG A 143 4.95 14.35 -15.45
C ARG A 143 3.58 14.56 -16.05
N LYS A 144 2.80 13.48 -16.20
CA LYS A 144 1.44 13.50 -16.73
C LYS A 144 0.43 13.63 -15.59
N ILE A 145 -0.46 14.64 -15.64
CA ILE A 145 -1.60 14.79 -14.72
C ILE A 145 -2.84 15.07 -15.57
N THR A 146 -3.88 14.26 -15.39
CA THR A 146 -5.14 14.41 -16.10
C THR A 146 -6.28 14.77 -15.15
N LYS A 147 -7.28 15.51 -15.66
CA LYS A 147 -8.50 15.78 -14.88
C LYS A 147 -9.25 14.51 -14.52
N THR A 148 -9.27 13.54 -15.43
CA THR A 148 -9.96 12.26 -15.22
C THR A 148 -9.37 11.46 -14.06
N ALA A 149 -8.04 11.26 -14.02
CA ALA A 149 -7.40 10.56 -12.92
C ALA A 149 -7.50 11.35 -11.61
N SER A 150 -7.31 12.68 -11.67
CA SER A 150 -7.49 13.56 -10.51
C SER A 150 -8.90 13.50 -9.94
N HIS A 151 -9.94 13.42 -10.79
CA HIS A 151 -11.34 13.28 -10.35
C HIS A 151 -11.58 11.91 -9.70
N LYS A 152 -11.11 10.82 -10.31
CA LYS A 152 -11.26 9.47 -9.73
C LYS A 152 -10.65 9.40 -8.33
N ILE A 153 -9.41 9.86 -8.17
CA ILE A 153 -8.72 9.77 -6.89
C ILE A 153 -9.29 10.73 -5.85
N ALA A 154 -9.72 11.93 -6.25
CA ALA A 154 -10.39 12.86 -5.35
C ALA A 154 -11.72 12.28 -4.84
N LYS A 155 -12.58 11.79 -5.74
CA LYS A 155 -13.83 11.14 -5.36
C LYS A 155 -13.58 9.98 -4.39
N TYR A 156 -12.60 9.12 -4.68
CA TYR A 156 -12.23 8.03 -3.78
C TYR A 156 -11.85 8.54 -2.38
N ALA A 157 -11.03 9.59 -2.30
CA ALA A 157 -10.58 10.16 -1.03
C ALA A 157 -11.74 10.72 -0.19
N PHE A 158 -12.70 11.42 -0.80
CA PHE A 158 -13.89 11.93 -0.11
C PHE A 158 -14.83 10.80 0.32
N GLU A 159 -15.09 9.80 -0.53
CA GLU A 159 -15.88 8.62 -0.14
C GLU A 159 -15.21 7.83 1.00
N GLU A 160 -13.89 7.71 0.99
CA GLU A 160 -13.14 7.06 2.07
C GLU A 160 -13.19 7.86 3.36
N ALA A 161 -13.10 9.20 3.31
CA ALA A 161 -13.30 10.07 4.47
C ALA A 161 -14.70 9.91 5.06
N LYS A 162 -15.73 9.93 4.22
CA LYS A 162 -17.13 9.71 4.61
C LYS A 162 -17.33 8.33 5.24
N ARG A 163 -16.79 7.27 4.63
CA ARG A 163 -16.89 5.89 5.13
C ARG A 163 -16.26 5.72 6.51
N ARG A 164 -15.17 6.43 6.79
CA ARG A 164 -14.46 6.40 8.08
C ARG A 164 -15.00 7.39 9.10
N GLY A 165 -15.86 8.33 8.71
CA GLY A 165 -16.28 9.45 9.57
C GLY A 165 -15.16 10.44 9.84
N TYR A 166 -14.22 10.59 8.89
CA TYR A 166 -13.09 11.51 8.99
C TYR A 166 -13.49 12.93 8.63
N LYS A 167 -12.84 13.90 9.27
CA LYS A 167 -13.22 15.32 9.23
C LYS A 167 -12.74 16.08 7.99
N ALA A 168 -11.63 15.63 7.37
CA ALA A 168 -11.02 16.38 6.28
C ALA A 168 -10.32 15.50 5.24
N VAL A 169 -10.26 16.01 4.01
CA VAL A 169 -9.34 15.60 2.96
C VAL A 169 -8.24 16.66 2.83
N VAL A 170 -6.98 16.23 2.80
CA VAL A 170 -5.80 17.09 2.80
C VAL A 170 -5.07 16.92 1.46
N PRO A 171 -5.39 17.71 0.41
CA PRO A 171 -4.66 17.68 -0.86
C PRO A 171 -3.24 18.22 -0.68
N ILE A 172 -2.25 17.40 -1.04
CA ILE A 172 -0.83 17.70 -0.96
C ILE A 172 -0.29 17.95 -2.36
N HIS A 173 0.28 19.11 -2.60
CA HIS A 173 0.69 19.56 -3.92
C HIS A 173 1.86 20.57 -3.88
N LYS A 174 2.25 21.12 -5.04
CA LYS A 174 3.24 22.20 -5.18
C LYS A 174 2.80 23.18 -6.28
N SER A 175 1.55 23.65 -6.22
CA SER A 175 0.93 24.48 -7.27
C SER A 175 1.57 25.85 -7.42
N ASN A 176 2.24 26.37 -6.37
CA ASN A 176 2.99 27.61 -6.45
C ASN A 176 4.19 27.52 -7.44
N ILE A 177 4.71 26.32 -7.70
CA ILE A 177 5.78 26.06 -8.68
C ILE A 177 5.22 25.34 -9.91
N LEU A 178 4.55 24.21 -9.70
CA LEU A 178 3.98 23.37 -10.77
C LEU A 178 2.54 23.80 -11.10
N LYS A 179 2.40 25.05 -11.58
CA LYS A 179 1.10 25.73 -11.74
C LYS A 179 0.11 24.99 -12.62
N LYS A 180 0.57 24.28 -13.66
CA LYS A 180 -0.32 23.51 -14.56
C LYS A 180 -0.64 22.14 -13.96
N THR A 181 0.35 21.32 -13.66
CA THR A 181 0.12 19.94 -13.23
C THR A 181 -0.47 19.85 -11.83
N CYS A 182 0.14 20.48 -10.82
CA CYS A 182 -0.43 20.53 -9.48
C CYS A 182 -1.71 21.37 -9.42
N GLY A 183 -1.78 22.48 -10.20
CA GLY A 183 -3.00 23.28 -10.28
C GLY A 183 -4.20 22.51 -10.87
N THR A 184 -3.98 21.68 -11.89
CA THR A 184 -5.05 20.82 -12.43
C THR A 184 -5.55 19.84 -11.36
N PHE A 185 -4.64 19.19 -10.63
CA PHE A 185 -5.01 18.28 -9.54
C PHE A 185 -5.81 19.01 -8.45
N LEU A 186 -5.30 20.13 -7.93
CA LEU A 186 -5.95 20.90 -6.87
C LEU A 186 -7.34 21.40 -7.26
N ASN A 187 -7.46 22.04 -8.44
CA ASN A 187 -8.76 22.54 -8.93
C ASN A 187 -9.81 21.42 -9.03
N VAL A 188 -9.41 20.22 -9.45
CA VAL A 188 -10.32 19.07 -9.50
C VAL A 188 -10.70 18.58 -8.10
N VAL A 189 -9.78 18.56 -7.15
CA VAL A 189 -10.10 18.22 -5.76
C VAL A 189 -11.11 19.20 -5.17
N GLU A 190 -10.91 20.51 -5.39
CA GLU A 190 -11.85 21.57 -4.95
C GLU A 190 -13.22 21.47 -5.65
N GLU A 191 -13.25 21.03 -6.92
CA GLU A 191 -14.50 20.80 -7.64
C GLU A 191 -15.27 19.63 -7.02
N VAL A 192 -14.61 18.50 -6.78
CA VAL A 192 -15.21 17.31 -6.14
C VAL A 192 -15.66 17.60 -4.71
N ALA A 193 -14.92 18.42 -3.96
CA ALA A 193 -15.25 18.78 -2.58
C ALA A 193 -16.65 19.41 -2.44
N LYS A 194 -17.18 20.08 -3.48
CA LYS A 194 -18.50 20.68 -3.45
C LYS A 194 -19.65 19.67 -3.25
N ASP A 195 -19.40 18.40 -3.61
CA ASP A 195 -20.35 17.31 -3.42
C ASP A 195 -20.31 16.72 -1.99
N TYR A 196 -19.33 17.17 -1.16
CA TYR A 196 -19.08 16.68 0.22
C TYR A 196 -18.99 17.83 1.23
N PRO A 197 -20.07 18.61 1.45
CA PRO A 197 -20.04 19.83 2.25
C PRO A 197 -19.68 19.62 3.73
N ASP A 198 -19.82 18.38 4.22
CA ASP A 198 -19.51 18.02 5.61
C ASP A 198 -18.04 17.62 5.82
N ILE A 199 -17.22 17.59 4.76
CA ILE A 199 -15.80 17.23 4.82
C ILE A 199 -14.95 18.45 4.47
N GLU A 200 -14.10 18.86 5.41
CA GLU A 200 -13.21 20.00 5.22
C GLU A 200 -12.10 19.69 4.19
N VAL A 201 -11.58 20.74 3.54
CA VAL A 201 -10.39 20.65 2.68
C VAL A 201 -9.28 21.47 3.29
N TRP A 202 -8.17 20.81 3.65
CA TRP A 202 -6.97 21.45 4.21
C TRP A 202 -5.82 21.38 3.22
N GLU A 203 -5.60 22.44 2.47
CA GLU A 203 -4.56 22.52 1.44
C GLU A 203 -3.16 22.62 2.04
N TYR A 204 -2.23 21.76 1.58
CA TYR A 204 -0.82 21.82 1.97
C TYR A 204 0.14 21.71 0.80
N HIS A 205 1.18 22.55 0.81
CA HIS A 205 2.37 22.32 -0.01
C HIS A 205 3.19 21.15 0.55
N ILE A 206 3.78 20.33 -0.34
CA ILE A 206 4.49 19.10 0.06
C ILE A 206 5.63 19.33 1.05
N ASP A 207 6.39 20.41 0.88
CA ASP A 207 7.47 20.78 1.80
C ASP A 207 6.96 21.22 3.17
N ASN A 208 5.80 21.85 3.22
CA ASN A 208 5.18 22.25 4.49
C ASN A 208 4.62 21.04 5.24
N ILE A 209 3.86 20.17 4.56
CA ILE A 209 3.29 19.01 5.25
C ILE A 209 4.37 18.04 5.75
N ALA A 210 5.47 17.84 5.02
CA ALA A 210 6.61 17.06 5.47
C ALA A 210 7.16 17.59 6.80
N MET A 211 7.31 18.91 6.95
CA MET A 211 7.72 19.53 8.21
C MET A 211 6.65 19.37 9.30
N GLN A 212 5.37 19.53 8.98
CA GLN A 212 4.28 19.43 9.95
C GLN A 212 4.07 18.01 10.48
N LEU A 213 4.23 16.98 9.66
CA LEU A 213 4.16 15.56 10.07
C LEU A 213 5.22 15.22 11.12
N ILE A 214 6.39 15.84 11.06
CA ILE A 214 7.43 15.70 12.08
C ILE A 214 7.12 16.54 13.34
N LYS A 215 6.61 17.76 13.13
CA LYS A 215 6.42 18.74 14.23
C LYS A 215 5.18 18.45 15.07
N ASN A 216 4.07 18.10 14.41
CA ASN A 216 2.77 17.90 15.04
C ASN A 216 1.90 16.93 14.23
N PRO A 217 2.26 15.64 14.18
CA PRO A 217 1.56 14.66 13.32
C PRO A 217 0.08 14.49 13.70
N GLN A 218 -0.29 14.63 14.98
CA GLN A 218 -1.66 14.45 15.48
C GLN A 218 -2.66 15.48 14.89
N MET A 219 -2.19 16.61 14.36
CA MET A 219 -3.10 17.55 13.69
C MET A 219 -3.80 16.93 12.48
N PHE A 220 -3.18 15.88 11.88
CA PHE A 220 -3.73 15.15 10.75
C PHE A 220 -4.55 13.91 11.14
N ASP A 221 -4.79 13.68 12.43
CA ASP A 221 -5.63 12.56 12.87
C ASP A 221 -7.05 12.69 12.32
N GLN A 222 -7.60 11.54 11.92
CA GLN A 222 -8.91 11.44 11.28
C GLN A 222 -9.03 12.29 10.01
N THR A 223 -7.99 12.25 9.17
CA THR A 223 -7.96 12.88 7.85
C THR A 223 -7.51 11.92 6.76
N ILE A 224 -7.80 12.28 5.51
CA ILE A 224 -7.26 11.63 4.33
C ILE A 224 -6.18 12.52 3.74
N LEU A 225 -4.94 12.09 3.77
CA LEU A 225 -3.84 12.73 3.05
C LEU A 225 -3.89 12.29 1.60
N LEU A 226 -4.17 13.21 0.68
CA LEU A 226 -4.38 12.93 -0.74
C LEU A 226 -3.30 13.57 -1.59
N SER A 227 -2.64 12.81 -2.47
CA SER A 227 -1.72 13.41 -3.45
C SER A 227 -1.55 12.60 -4.72
N THR A 228 -0.84 13.23 -5.67
CA THR A 228 -0.33 12.61 -6.89
C THR A 228 0.75 11.58 -6.57
N ASN A 229 1.03 10.71 -7.51
CA ASN A 229 1.80 9.48 -7.34
C ASN A 229 3.11 9.66 -6.56
N LEU A 230 4.09 10.40 -7.10
CA LEU A 230 5.41 10.55 -6.47
C LEU A 230 5.35 11.25 -5.11
N PHE A 231 4.56 12.30 -4.99
CA PHE A 231 4.50 13.07 -3.74
C PHE A 231 3.95 12.22 -2.59
N MET A 232 2.90 11.45 -2.84
CA MET A 232 2.35 10.58 -1.81
C MET A 232 3.25 9.36 -1.56
N ASP A 233 4.05 8.92 -2.52
CA ASP A 233 5.04 7.87 -2.27
C ASP A 233 6.01 8.30 -1.15
N VAL A 234 6.57 9.51 -1.27
CA VAL A 234 7.50 10.07 -0.28
C VAL A 234 6.80 10.31 1.07
N ILE A 235 5.65 10.99 1.05
CA ILE A 235 4.92 11.34 2.30
C ILE A 235 4.44 10.10 3.04
N SER A 236 3.97 9.07 2.34
CA SER A 236 3.51 7.84 3.02
C SER A 236 4.65 7.01 3.62
N GLU A 237 5.87 7.09 3.08
CA GLU A 237 7.06 6.52 3.71
C GLU A 237 7.44 7.29 4.99
N GLU A 238 7.37 8.62 4.97
CA GLU A 238 7.54 9.45 6.16
C GLU A 238 6.49 9.08 7.24
N CYS A 239 5.23 8.94 6.84
CA CYS A 239 4.16 8.51 7.74
C CYS A 239 4.41 7.11 8.33
N SER A 240 5.13 6.22 7.64
CA SER A 240 5.45 4.90 8.17
C SER A 240 6.31 4.96 9.45
N ALA A 241 7.19 5.95 9.55
CA ALA A 241 8.00 6.18 10.73
C ALA A 241 7.16 6.59 11.96
N LEU A 242 5.99 7.21 11.76
CA LEU A 242 5.11 7.64 12.84
C LEU A 242 4.47 6.48 13.60
N VAL A 243 4.37 5.30 12.99
CA VAL A 243 3.77 4.10 13.61
C VAL A 243 4.81 3.05 14.01
N GLY A 244 6.07 3.42 14.06
CA GLY A 244 7.17 2.63 14.58
C GLY A 244 7.99 1.86 13.54
N SER A 245 7.37 1.34 12.47
CA SER A 245 8.08 0.58 11.44
C SER A 245 7.27 0.51 10.13
N ILE A 246 7.97 0.51 8.99
CA ILE A 246 7.37 0.22 7.70
C ILE A 246 6.78 -1.20 7.64
N GLY A 247 7.27 -2.13 8.47
CA GLY A 247 6.71 -3.47 8.65
C GLY A 247 5.30 -3.50 9.26
N MET A 248 4.75 -2.35 9.64
CA MET A 248 3.35 -2.18 10.09
C MET A 248 2.43 -1.65 8.99
N ILE A 249 2.98 -1.14 7.87
CA ILE A 249 2.19 -0.48 6.84
C ILE A 249 1.71 -1.48 5.80
N TYR A 250 0.44 -1.76 5.84
CA TYR A 250 -0.28 -2.53 4.82
C TYR A 250 -0.96 -1.58 3.83
N SER A 251 -1.15 -2.03 2.60
CA SER A 251 -1.75 -1.22 1.55
C SER A 251 -2.67 -2.01 0.63
N ALA A 252 -3.58 -1.28 0.00
CA ALA A 252 -4.40 -1.78 -1.08
C ALA A 252 -4.30 -0.85 -2.29
N ASN A 253 -4.27 -1.44 -3.48
CA ASN A 253 -4.41 -0.73 -4.74
C ASN A 253 -5.82 -1.02 -5.26
N ILE A 254 -6.67 -0.02 -5.29
CA ILE A 254 -8.10 -0.15 -5.54
C ILE A 254 -8.45 0.44 -6.91
N GLY A 255 -9.18 -0.32 -7.69
CA GLY A 255 -9.87 0.09 -8.91
C GLY A 255 -11.38 -0.10 -8.76
N ASP A 256 -12.13 0.22 -9.83
CA ASP A 256 -13.59 0.10 -9.78
C ASP A 256 -14.07 -1.37 -9.65
N ASN A 257 -13.31 -2.33 -10.19
CA ASN A 257 -13.74 -3.73 -10.29
C ASN A 257 -12.70 -4.74 -9.74
N TYR A 258 -11.56 -4.28 -9.31
CA TYR A 258 -10.48 -5.14 -8.85
C TYR A 258 -9.63 -4.45 -7.79
N ALA A 259 -9.00 -5.25 -6.92
CA ALA A 259 -8.05 -4.74 -5.94
C ALA A 259 -6.83 -5.65 -5.81
N MET A 260 -5.68 -5.04 -5.55
CA MET A 260 -4.44 -5.73 -5.19
C MET A 260 -3.98 -5.28 -3.80
N PHE A 261 -3.73 -6.24 -2.92
CA PHE A 261 -3.29 -6.02 -1.54
C PHE A 261 -1.82 -6.36 -1.40
N GLU A 262 -1.05 -5.54 -0.70
CA GLU A 262 0.39 -5.71 -0.55
C GLU A 262 0.89 -5.03 0.74
N PRO A 263 2.00 -5.48 1.37
CA PRO A 263 2.72 -4.65 2.33
C PRO A 263 3.37 -3.47 1.60
N ALA A 264 3.59 -2.35 2.29
CA ALA A 264 4.22 -1.17 1.69
C ALA A 264 5.74 -1.35 1.46
N HIS A 265 6.40 -2.18 2.28
CA HIS A 265 7.84 -2.40 2.21
C HIS A 265 8.27 -3.26 0.99
N GLY A 266 9.56 -3.16 0.61
CA GLY A 266 10.17 -3.92 -0.47
C GLY A 266 10.62 -5.34 -0.05
N SER A 267 11.29 -6.03 -0.98
CA SER A 267 11.69 -7.44 -0.87
C SER A 267 12.85 -7.74 0.09
N ALA A 268 13.58 -6.74 0.58
CA ALA A 268 14.66 -6.83 1.56
C ALA A 268 15.57 -8.09 1.40
N PRO A 269 16.22 -8.31 0.26
CA PRO A 269 16.86 -9.58 -0.10
C PRO A 269 17.95 -10.03 0.89
N LYS A 270 18.55 -9.09 1.60
CA LYS A 270 19.57 -9.40 2.65
C LYS A 270 19.02 -10.17 3.84
N TYR A 271 17.71 -10.22 4.04
CA TYR A 271 17.05 -10.93 5.14
C TYR A 271 16.36 -12.22 4.72
N THR A 272 16.46 -12.61 3.44
CA THR A 272 15.80 -13.79 2.89
C THR A 272 16.09 -15.06 3.71
N GLY A 273 15.04 -15.76 4.14
CA GLY A 273 15.13 -17.03 4.87
C GLY A 273 15.65 -16.92 6.30
N MET A 274 15.73 -15.70 6.86
CA MET A 274 16.25 -15.50 8.23
C MET A 274 15.17 -15.57 9.31
N ASP A 275 13.90 -15.72 8.95
CA ASP A 275 12.77 -15.72 9.91
C ASP A 275 12.77 -14.50 10.84
N LYS A 276 13.16 -13.31 10.30
CA LYS A 276 13.47 -12.12 11.11
C LYS A 276 12.58 -10.92 10.83
N VAL A 277 12.02 -10.83 9.62
CA VAL A 277 11.27 -9.65 9.18
C VAL A 277 9.89 -9.60 9.83
N ASN A 278 9.36 -8.39 9.97
CA ASN A 278 8.05 -8.13 10.56
C ASN A 278 6.93 -8.62 9.64
N PRO A 279 6.04 -9.56 10.05
CA PRO A 279 4.98 -10.07 9.20
C PRO A 279 3.67 -9.27 9.26
N TYR A 280 3.52 -8.32 10.18
CA TYR A 280 2.24 -7.65 10.43
C TYR A 280 1.68 -6.97 9.19
N ALA A 281 2.47 -6.18 8.47
CA ALA A 281 2.00 -5.51 7.25
C ALA A 281 1.42 -6.50 6.21
N THR A 282 2.11 -7.62 6.01
CA THR A 282 1.71 -8.67 5.07
C THR A 282 0.43 -9.37 5.53
N ILE A 283 0.34 -9.72 6.81
CA ILE A 283 -0.85 -10.35 7.40
C ILE A 283 -2.05 -9.42 7.38
N LEU A 284 -1.87 -8.15 7.75
CA LEU A 284 -2.94 -7.15 7.76
C LEU A 284 -3.43 -6.78 6.35
N ALA A 285 -2.52 -6.74 5.34
CA ALA A 285 -2.91 -6.61 3.95
C ALA A 285 -3.77 -7.80 3.49
N GLY A 286 -3.40 -9.02 3.89
CA GLY A 286 -4.19 -10.22 3.65
C GLY A 286 -5.56 -10.18 4.35
N ALA A 287 -5.61 -9.71 5.59
CA ALA A 287 -6.87 -9.52 6.32
C ALA A 287 -7.79 -8.51 5.63
N TRP A 288 -7.22 -7.39 5.14
CA TRP A 288 -8.00 -6.41 4.38
C TRP A 288 -8.51 -6.98 3.05
N MET A 289 -7.73 -7.85 2.38
CA MET A 289 -8.21 -8.58 1.21
C MET A 289 -9.45 -9.45 1.54
N LEU A 290 -9.48 -10.10 2.71
CA LEU A 290 -10.67 -10.87 3.14
C LEU A 290 -11.89 -9.96 3.34
N ASP A 291 -11.74 -8.79 3.95
CA ASP A 291 -12.83 -7.80 4.07
C ASP A 291 -13.36 -7.38 2.71
N TYR A 292 -12.47 -7.07 1.76
CA TYR A 292 -12.83 -6.73 0.38
C TYR A 292 -13.60 -7.85 -0.33
N LEU A 293 -13.23 -9.11 -0.08
CA LEU A 293 -13.90 -10.28 -0.63
C LEU A 293 -15.20 -10.66 0.10
N GLY A 294 -15.59 -9.88 1.13
CA GLY A 294 -16.84 -10.03 1.89
C GLY A 294 -16.72 -10.83 3.18
N GLU A 295 -15.54 -11.31 3.55
CA GLU A 295 -15.28 -12.07 4.79
C GLU A 295 -14.87 -11.14 5.95
N LYS A 296 -15.77 -10.22 6.32
CA LYS A 296 -15.53 -9.19 7.35
C LYS A 296 -15.20 -9.76 8.72
N GLU A 297 -15.87 -10.84 9.10
CA GLU A 297 -15.69 -11.48 10.41
C GLU A 297 -14.28 -12.05 10.54
N GLN A 298 -13.79 -12.77 9.52
CA GLN A 298 -12.45 -13.33 9.47
C GLN A 298 -11.38 -12.22 9.47
N SER A 299 -11.61 -11.17 8.70
CA SER A 299 -10.76 -9.99 8.69
C SER A 299 -10.65 -9.35 10.08
N GLN A 300 -11.77 -9.05 10.73
CA GLN A 300 -11.79 -8.46 12.07
C GLN A 300 -11.10 -9.35 13.12
N LYS A 301 -11.29 -10.67 13.02
CA LYS A 301 -10.63 -11.64 13.90
C LYS A 301 -9.11 -11.54 13.79
N ILE A 302 -8.57 -11.39 12.57
CA ILE A 302 -7.15 -11.25 12.32
C ILE A 302 -6.63 -9.90 12.85
N PHE A 303 -7.34 -8.79 12.60
CA PHE A 303 -6.95 -7.47 13.13
C PHE A 303 -6.87 -7.48 14.66
N LYS A 304 -7.87 -8.04 15.35
CA LYS A 304 -7.88 -8.18 16.81
C LYS A 304 -6.75 -9.06 17.32
N ALA A 305 -6.45 -10.16 16.62
CA ALA A 305 -5.33 -11.03 16.99
C ALA A 305 -3.98 -10.31 16.84
N ALA A 306 -3.82 -9.45 15.84
CA ALA A 306 -2.62 -8.63 15.68
C ALA A 306 -2.48 -7.61 16.82
N GLU A 307 -3.55 -6.89 17.14
CA GLU A 307 -3.57 -5.93 18.27
C GLU A 307 -3.22 -6.61 19.58
N GLN A 308 -3.81 -7.77 19.87
CA GLN A 308 -3.52 -8.53 21.09
C GLN A 308 -2.09 -9.08 21.10
N ALA A 309 -1.58 -9.63 20.00
CA ALA A 309 -0.22 -10.14 19.92
C ALA A 309 0.81 -9.03 20.18
N ILE A 310 0.59 -7.83 19.64
CA ILE A 310 1.46 -6.66 19.87
C ILE A 310 1.40 -6.23 21.35
N ALA A 311 0.21 -6.14 21.93
CA ALA A 311 0.03 -5.79 23.34
C ALA A 311 0.69 -6.81 24.29
N GLU A 312 0.76 -8.09 23.89
CA GLU A 312 1.46 -9.14 24.62
C GLU A 312 2.99 -9.19 24.33
N GLY A 313 3.53 -8.21 23.58
CA GLY A 313 4.96 -8.07 23.30
C GLY A 313 5.48 -8.98 22.18
N PHE A 314 4.61 -9.55 21.34
CA PHE A 314 5.03 -10.33 20.17
C PHE A 314 5.38 -9.38 19.01
N VAL A 315 6.51 -8.68 19.14
CA VAL A 315 7.02 -7.71 18.18
C VAL A 315 8.44 -8.06 17.75
N THR A 316 8.75 -7.76 16.49
CA THR A 316 10.04 -8.05 15.86
C THR A 316 11.07 -6.94 16.16
N TYR A 317 12.32 -7.14 15.75
CA TYR A 317 13.46 -6.27 16.08
C TYR A 317 13.30 -4.83 15.58
N ASP A 318 12.62 -4.62 14.46
CA ASP A 318 12.32 -3.30 13.87
C ASP A 318 11.36 -2.46 14.73
N MET A 319 10.61 -3.12 15.59
CA MET A 319 9.72 -2.52 16.60
C MET A 319 10.34 -2.56 18.02
N GLY A 320 11.62 -2.89 18.14
CA GLY A 320 12.31 -2.97 19.42
C GLY A 320 12.13 -4.28 20.19
N GLY A 321 11.52 -5.31 19.58
CA GLY A 321 11.34 -6.63 20.16
C GLY A 321 12.39 -7.65 19.76
N ASP A 322 12.14 -8.91 20.09
CA ASP A 322 13.04 -10.03 19.85
C ASP A 322 12.40 -11.21 19.11
N LYS A 323 11.12 -11.10 18.78
CA LYS A 323 10.36 -12.20 18.19
C LYS A 323 10.71 -12.40 16.72
N LYS A 324 10.64 -13.66 16.30
CA LYS A 324 10.79 -14.07 14.90
C LYS A 324 9.47 -13.89 14.15
N LEU A 325 9.56 -13.83 12.82
CA LEU A 325 8.41 -13.82 11.93
C LEU A 325 7.45 -14.98 12.24
N SER A 326 7.98 -16.21 12.36
CA SER A 326 7.18 -17.40 12.62
C SER A 326 6.51 -17.38 13.99
N GLU A 327 7.19 -16.88 15.04
CA GLU A 327 6.64 -16.77 16.39
C GLU A 327 5.46 -15.78 16.45
N VAL A 328 5.55 -14.66 15.72
CA VAL A 328 4.44 -13.70 15.60
C VAL A 328 3.23 -14.34 14.93
N ALA A 329 3.43 -15.04 13.79
CA ALA A 329 2.36 -15.71 13.08
C ALA A 329 1.72 -16.82 13.93
N ASP A 330 2.52 -17.61 14.65
CA ASP A 330 2.04 -18.66 15.55
C ASP A 330 1.22 -18.11 16.70
N LYS A 331 1.66 -17.00 17.29
CA LYS A 331 0.92 -16.32 18.35
C LYS A 331 -0.45 -15.82 17.87
N MET A 332 -0.50 -15.22 16.68
CA MET A 332 -1.79 -14.79 16.11
C MET A 332 -2.74 -15.97 15.87
N VAL A 333 -2.22 -17.09 15.38
CA VAL A 333 -3.02 -18.34 15.25
C VAL A 333 -3.53 -18.82 16.60
N GLU A 334 -2.66 -18.88 17.62
CA GLU A 334 -3.02 -19.26 18.99
C GLU A 334 -4.16 -18.39 19.53
N ILE A 335 -4.07 -17.06 19.41
CA ILE A 335 -5.11 -16.12 19.87
C ILE A 335 -6.45 -16.39 19.18
N MET A 336 -6.44 -16.65 17.88
CA MET A 336 -7.67 -16.89 17.11
C MET A 336 -8.32 -18.25 17.36
N THR A 337 -7.58 -19.23 17.86
CA THR A 337 -8.08 -20.62 18.05
C THR A 337 -8.44 -20.94 19.49
N LYS A 338 -8.14 -20.05 20.43
CA LYS A 338 -8.65 -20.08 21.81
C LYS A 338 -10.08 -19.53 21.89
#